data_6e2d49a0e6e9f60ea723a9bfd13eaa3d
#
_entry.id   6e2d49a0e6e9f60ea723a9bfd13eaa3d
#
_cell.length_a   1.000
_cell.length_b   1.000
_cell.length_c   1.000
_cell.angle_alpha   90.00
_cell.angle_beta   90.00
_cell.angle_gamma   90.00
#
_symmetry.space_group_name_H-M   'P 1'
#
loop_
_entity.id
_entity.type
_entity.pdbx_description
1 polymer ?
#
loop_
_entity_poly.entity_id
_entity_poly.type
_entity_poly.pdbx_seq_one_letter_code
_entity_poly.pdbx_strand_id
1 'polypeptide(L)'
;KGDAVSNVSEELGLTLTALTSKVAENYGIPYKGGLLIMDVKPLSPAYDAGLQKRLIIVEANRTKVDTLQDLNRVVAAAKSRGAVLFRLVAFDNSGSKIELLRSLRLR
;
A
#
# COMPACT_ATOMS: atom_id res chain seq x y z
N LYS A 1 -1.05 4.35 19.58
CA LYS A 1 -1.66 3.69 18.89
C LYS A 1 -1.53 3.89 17.44
N GLY A 2 -2.24 3.87 16.65
CA GLY A 2 -2.03 3.93 15.24
C GLY A 2 -1.51 5.25 14.69
N ASP A 3 -1.28 6.22 15.54
CA ASP A 3 -0.96 7.57 15.08
C ASP A 3 0.35 7.63 14.30
N ALA A 4 1.38 6.99 14.83
CA ALA A 4 2.68 7.01 14.17
C ALA A 4 2.62 6.33 12.82
N VAL A 5 1.80 5.31 12.70
CA VAL A 5 1.61 4.58 11.47
C VAL A 5 0.84 5.43 10.46
N SER A 6 -0.17 6.16 10.95
CA SER A 6 -0.95 7.05 10.11
C SER A 6 -0.10 8.12 9.46
N ASN A 7 0.95 8.59 10.15
CA ASN A 7 1.79 9.65 9.63
C ASN A 7 2.44 9.27 8.30
N VAL A 8 2.92 8.04 8.19
CA VAL A 8 3.55 7.60 6.94
C VAL A 8 2.50 7.57 5.83
N SER A 9 1.32 7.04 6.12
CA SER A 9 0.25 7.00 5.12
C SER A 9 -0.10 8.40 4.67
N GLU A 10 -0.18 9.34 5.59
CA GLU A 10 -0.51 10.72 5.26
C GLU A 10 0.56 11.37 4.40
N GLU A 11 1.83 11.13 4.71
CA GLU A 11 2.92 11.68 3.91
C GLU A 11 2.84 11.21 2.47
N LEU A 12 2.47 9.96 2.29
CA LEU A 12 2.39 9.39 0.95
C LEU A 12 1.08 9.71 0.27
N GLY A 13 0.08 10.14 1.02
CA GLY A 13 -1.24 10.43 0.47
C GLY A 13 -2.11 9.21 0.34
N LEU A 14 -1.88 8.20 1.17
CA LEU A 14 -2.63 6.94 1.12
C LEU A 14 -3.49 6.78 2.35
N THR A 15 -4.68 6.21 2.13
CA THR A 15 -5.51 5.72 3.21
C THR A 15 -5.48 4.20 3.10
N LEU A 16 -4.96 3.55 4.12
CA LEU A 16 -4.69 2.12 4.08
C LEU A 16 -5.39 1.39 5.21
N THR A 17 -5.71 0.12 4.96
CA THR A 17 -6.20 -0.76 6.01
C THR A 17 -5.55 -2.13 5.82
N ALA A 18 -5.30 -2.81 6.94
CA ALA A 18 -4.78 -4.17 6.85
C ALA A 18 -5.84 -5.05 6.19
N LEU A 19 -5.42 -5.86 5.24
CA LEU A 19 -6.36 -6.73 4.51
C LEU A 19 -6.52 -8.04 5.27
N THR A 20 -7.40 -7.99 6.26
CA THR A 20 -7.76 -9.16 7.05
C THR A 20 -8.80 -9.98 6.31
N SER A 21 -9.10 -11.18 6.83
CA SER A 21 -10.15 -12.01 6.22
C SER A 21 -11.47 -11.27 6.17
N LYS A 22 -11.78 -10.53 7.23
CA LYS A 22 -13.05 -9.82 7.29
C LYS A 22 -13.11 -8.69 6.28
N VAL A 23 -12.03 -7.93 6.15
CA VAL A 23 -11.98 -6.85 5.18
C VAL A 23 -12.06 -7.41 3.77
N ALA A 24 -11.33 -8.50 3.51
CA ALA A 24 -11.37 -9.13 2.20
C ALA A 24 -12.79 -9.57 1.84
N GLU A 25 -13.49 -10.15 2.79
CA GLU A 25 -14.88 -10.55 2.56
C GLU A 25 -15.76 -9.35 2.25
N ASN A 26 -15.60 -8.28 3.01
CA ASN A 26 -16.44 -7.08 2.85
C ASN A 26 -16.26 -6.47 1.46
N TYR A 27 -15.08 -6.58 0.89
CA TYR A 27 -14.80 -5.98 -0.42
C TYR A 27 -14.78 -7.00 -1.55
N GLY A 28 -15.09 -8.25 -1.25
CA GLY A 28 -15.10 -9.28 -2.27
C GLY A 28 -13.75 -9.56 -2.87
N ILE A 29 -12.69 -9.45 -2.08
CA ILE A 29 -11.33 -9.65 -2.55
C ILE A 29 -10.88 -11.07 -2.22
N PRO A 30 -10.48 -11.87 -3.22
CA PRO A 30 -10.08 -13.26 -2.98
C PRO A 30 -8.62 -13.36 -2.52
N TYR A 31 -8.23 -12.57 -1.54
CA TYR A 31 -6.86 -12.50 -1.08
C TYR A 31 -6.85 -11.88 0.31
N LYS A 32 -5.90 -12.24 1.13
CA LYS A 32 -5.72 -11.59 2.42
C LYS A 32 -4.23 -11.43 2.70
N GLY A 33 -3.93 -10.45 3.53
CA GLY A 33 -2.55 -10.06 3.77
C GLY A 33 -2.22 -8.81 3.00
N GLY A 34 -1.21 -8.09 3.43
CA GLY A 34 -0.85 -6.83 2.82
C GLY A 34 -1.75 -5.71 3.29
N LEU A 35 -1.66 -4.58 2.60
CA LEU A 35 -2.42 -3.39 2.94
C LEU A 35 -3.28 -2.98 1.76
N LEU A 36 -4.57 -2.85 1.99
CA LEU A 36 -5.51 -2.44 0.95
C LEU A 36 -5.54 -0.91 0.88
N ILE A 37 -5.39 -0.38 -0.34
CA ILE A 37 -5.49 1.07 -0.55
C ILE A 37 -6.96 1.44 -0.61
N MET A 38 -7.39 2.22 0.36
CA MET A 38 -8.78 2.68 0.44
C MET A 38 -8.99 3.97 -0.33
N ASP A 39 -7.96 4.80 -0.38
CA ASP A 39 -8.06 6.08 -1.06
C ASP A 39 -6.67 6.60 -1.35
N VAL A 40 -6.55 7.44 -2.40
CA VAL A 40 -5.30 8.08 -2.77
C VAL A 40 -5.59 9.57 -2.92
N LYS A 41 -4.84 10.37 -2.16
CA LYS A 41 -5.04 11.80 -2.17
C LYS A 41 -4.51 12.39 -3.47
N PRO A 42 -5.26 13.26 -4.15
CA PRO A 42 -4.77 13.91 -5.37
C PRO A 42 -3.49 14.71 -5.10
N LEU A 43 -2.62 14.72 -6.09
CA LEU A 43 -1.37 15.49 -6.03
C LEU A 43 -0.42 15.03 -4.93
N SER A 44 -0.57 13.82 -4.47
CA SER A 44 0.33 13.24 -3.47
C SER A 44 1.40 12.40 -4.16
N PRO A 45 2.47 12.03 -3.42
CA PRO A 45 3.47 11.11 -3.99
C PRO A 45 2.86 9.80 -4.50
N ALA A 46 1.89 9.26 -3.77
CA ALA A 46 1.24 8.02 -4.20
C ALA A 46 0.45 8.24 -5.49
N TYR A 47 -0.23 9.36 -5.59
CA TYR A 47 -0.98 9.67 -6.80
C TYR A 47 -0.04 9.77 -8.00
N ASP A 48 1.08 10.45 -7.82
CA ASP A 48 2.06 10.62 -8.90
C ASP A 48 2.68 9.30 -9.31
N ALA A 49 2.78 8.36 -8.37
CA ALA A 49 3.34 7.04 -8.66
C ALA A 49 2.36 6.13 -9.38
N GLY A 50 1.11 6.55 -9.51
CA GLY A 50 0.10 5.75 -10.19
C GLY A 50 -0.64 4.79 -9.29
N LEU A 51 -0.57 4.98 -7.98
CA LEU A 51 -1.31 4.13 -7.06
C LEU A 51 -2.78 4.50 -7.10
N GLN A 52 -3.64 3.51 -6.93
CA GLN A 52 -5.08 3.69 -7.04
C GLN A 52 -5.78 2.91 -5.94
N LYS A 53 -7.05 3.25 -5.74
CA LYS A 53 -7.90 2.50 -4.82
C LYS A 53 -7.95 1.05 -5.23
N ARG A 54 -8.11 0.19 -4.25
CA ARG A 54 -8.30 -1.25 -4.45
C ARG A 54 -7.02 -2.00 -4.79
N LEU A 55 -5.89 -1.33 -4.92
CA LEU A 55 -4.61 -2.02 -5.01
C LEU A 55 -4.19 -2.48 -3.62
N ILE A 56 -3.48 -3.59 -3.57
CA ILE A 56 -3.02 -4.16 -2.31
C ILE A 56 -1.51 -4.10 -2.30
N ILE A 57 -0.95 -3.43 -1.28
CA ILE A 57 0.49 -3.36 -1.12
C ILE A 57 0.94 -4.63 -0.40
N VAL A 58 1.69 -5.48 -1.09
CA VAL A 58 2.15 -6.73 -0.49
C VAL A 58 3.61 -6.70 -0.11
N GLU A 59 4.41 -5.86 -0.78
CA GLU A 59 5.82 -5.69 -0.46
C GLU A 59 6.24 -4.26 -0.67
N ALA A 60 7.22 -3.82 0.11
CA ALA A 60 7.86 -2.53 -0.06
C ALA A 60 9.35 -2.77 0.02
N ASN A 61 10.09 -2.39 -1.03
CA ASN A 61 11.53 -2.65 -1.14
C ASN A 61 11.87 -4.12 -0.89
N ARG A 62 11.02 -5.00 -1.46
CA ARG A 62 11.20 -6.45 -1.36
C ARG A 62 11.00 -7.01 0.05
N THR A 63 10.46 -6.19 0.93
CA THR A 63 10.15 -6.62 2.29
C THR A 63 8.65 -6.81 2.39
N LYS A 64 8.23 -7.97 2.89
CA LYS A 64 6.80 -8.26 3.03
C LYS A 64 6.16 -7.26 3.97
N VAL A 65 4.99 -6.77 3.60
CA VAL A 65 4.25 -5.79 4.36
C VAL A 65 2.85 -6.33 4.63
N ASP A 66 2.55 -6.61 5.89
CA ASP A 66 1.22 -7.08 6.29
C ASP A 66 0.51 -6.09 7.19
N THR A 67 1.26 -5.18 7.82
CA THR A 67 0.68 -4.22 8.75
C THR A 67 1.17 -2.82 8.40
N LEU A 68 0.46 -1.84 8.94
CA LEU A 68 0.89 -0.46 8.77
C LEU A 68 2.24 -0.20 9.43
N GLN A 69 2.53 -0.91 10.51
CA GLN A 69 3.84 -0.80 11.15
C GLN A 69 4.95 -1.29 10.23
N ASP A 70 4.71 -2.39 9.52
CA ASP A 70 5.69 -2.90 8.56
C ASP A 70 5.99 -1.84 7.50
N LEU A 71 4.94 -1.24 6.96
CA LEU A 71 5.10 -0.21 5.95
C LEU A 71 5.87 1.00 6.50
N ASN A 72 5.50 1.42 7.70
CA ASN A 72 6.15 2.56 8.33
C ASN A 72 7.65 2.30 8.48
N ARG A 73 8.02 1.10 8.90
CA ARG A 73 9.42 0.74 9.08
C ARG A 73 10.18 0.77 7.77
N VAL A 74 9.60 0.19 6.72
CA VAL A 74 10.27 0.14 5.43
C VAL A 74 10.40 1.54 4.83
N VAL A 75 9.35 2.33 4.91
CA VAL A 75 9.38 3.68 4.33
C VAL A 75 10.37 4.55 5.09
N ALA A 76 10.41 4.43 6.42
CA ALA A 76 11.37 5.20 7.21
C ALA A 76 12.80 4.86 6.81
N ALA A 77 13.08 3.58 6.59
CA ALA A 77 14.42 3.16 6.17
C ALA A 77 14.73 3.61 4.75
N ALA A 78 13.70 3.77 3.92
CA ALA A 78 13.91 4.16 2.52
C ALA A 78 14.02 5.67 2.32
N LYS A 79 13.74 6.45 3.34
CA LYS A 79 13.78 7.91 3.18
C LYS A 79 15.14 8.42 2.77
N SER A 80 16.20 7.80 3.25
CA SER A 80 17.54 8.21 2.87
C SER A 80 17.84 7.95 1.41
N ARG A 81 17.10 7.04 0.78
CA ARG A 81 17.27 6.72 -0.63
C ARG A 81 16.37 7.54 -1.52
N GLY A 82 15.36 8.19 -0.94
CA GLY A 82 14.47 9.06 -1.68
C GLY A 82 13.38 8.35 -2.46
N ALA A 83 13.27 7.05 -2.35
CA ALA A 83 12.22 6.31 -3.07
C ALA A 83 12.00 4.96 -2.42
N VAL A 84 10.79 4.43 -2.63
CA VAL A 84 10.44 3.09 -2.18
C VAL A 84 9.73 2.38 -3.32
N LEU A 85 10.08 1.11 -3.52
CA LEU A 85 9.47 0.30 -4.57
C LEU A 85 8.39 -0.57 -3.96
N PHE A 86 7.17 -0.44 -4.47
CA PHE A 86 6.04 -1.24 -4.00
C PHE A 86 5.73 -2.35 -4.99
N ARG A 87 5.47 -3.53 -4.44
CA ARG A 87 4.83 -4.59 -5.21
C ARG A 87 3.36 -4.59 -4.81
N LEU A 88 2.51 -4.52 -5.81
CA LEU A 88 1.07 -4.37 -5.61
C LEU A 88 0.34 -5.51 -6.28
N VAL A 89 -0.82 -5.83 -5.75
CA VAL A 89 -1.68 -6.86 -6.31
C VAL A 89 -3.04 -6.24 -6.56
N ALA A 90 -3.62 -6.56 -7.71
CA ALA A 90 -4.98 -6.16 -8.05
C ALA A 90 -5.72 -7.38 -8.55
N PHE A 91 -7.04 -7.31 -8.56
CA PHE A 91 -7.88 -8.39 -9.10
C PHE A 91 -8.83 -7.78 -10.11
N ASP A 92 -8.93 -8.44 -11.27
CA ASP A 92 -9.87 -7.98 -12.29
C ASP A 92 -11.26 -8.56 -12.01
N ASN A 93 -12.20 -8.26 -12.91
CA ASN A 93 -13.58 -8.69 -12.72
C ASN A 93 -13.74 -10.20 -12.71
N SER A 94 -12.81 -10.92 -13.32
CA SER A 94 -12.88 -12.39 -13.34
C SER A 94 -12.22 -13.00 -12.12
N GLY A 95 -11.60 -12.18 -11.25
CA GLY A 95 -10.91 -12.68 -10.08
C GLY A 95 -9.46 -13.03 -10.34
N SER A 96 -8.94 -12.71 -11.51
CA SER A 96 -7.54 -12.97 -11.83
C SER A 96 -6.63 -12.00 -11.14
N LYS A 97 -5.53 -12.52 -10.61
CA LYS A 97 -4.56 -11.70 -9.88
C LYS A 97 -3.60 -11.03 -10.85
N ILE A 98 -3.41 -9.75 -10.67
CA ILE A 98 -2.48 -8.95 -11.47
C ILE A 98 -1.46 -8.34 -10.53
N GLU A 99 -0.19 -8.52 -10.83
CA GLU A 99 0.89 -7.94 -10.01
C GLU A 99 1.48 -6.73 -10.70
N LEU A 100 1.73 -5.69 -9.93
CA LEU A 100 2.27 -4.45 -10.43
C LEU A 100 3.45 -4.03 -9.57
N LEU A 101 4.40 -3.34 -10.20
CA LEU A 101 5.50 -2.71 -9.48
C LEU A 101 5.42 -1.21 -9.71
N ARG A 102 5.52 -0.45 -8.65
CA ARG A 102 5.48 1.01 -8.73
C ARG A 102 6.52 1.59 -7.80
N SER A 103 7.27 2.52 -8.31
CA SER A 103 8.26 3.24 -7.52
C SER A 103 7.64 4.55 -7.05
N LEU A 104 7.72 4.81 -5.76
CA LEU A 104 7.14 5.99 -5.16
C LEU A 104 8.26 6.88 -4.64
N ARG A 105 8.25 8.12 -5.07
CA ARG A 105 9.28 9.07 -4.68
C ARG A 105 8.98 9.65 -3.31
N LEU A 106 9.99 9.64 -2.45
CA LEU A 106 9.87 10.19 -1.11
C LEU A 106 10.53 11.57 -1.07
N ARG A 107 10.02 12.42 -0.18
CA ARG A 107 10.58 13.76 -0.05
C ARG A 107 11.38 13.94 1.18
#